data_395879e2a806db4db0cfccd95642bec1
#
_entry.id   395879e2a806db4db0cfccd95642bec1
#
_cell.length_a   1.000
_cell.length_b   1.000
_cell.length_c   1.000
_cell.angle_alpha   90.00
_cell.angle_beta   90.00
_cell.angle_gamma   90.00
#
_symmetry.space_group_name_H-M   'P 1'
#
loop_
_entity.id
_entity.type
_entity.pdbx_description
1 polymer ?
#
loop_
_entity_poly.entity_id
_entity_poly.type
_entity_poly.pdbx_seq_one_letter_code
_entity_poly.pdbx_strand_id
1 'polypeptide(L)'
;MSDRNGWAPFEVTPGDIGAEAGPEALVEYLDSAGLDATLVREKAVVFRGFKVPADGLDPVLDRLLPRRLAYVHGNSPRTKVGSNVYTSTEYPQEYTISMHNEMSYAHAWPTRLAFYCAVAPGTGGATPLVDAALWLESLDDEVREAFAGGVRYTQNLHGGRGLGKSWQDTFETDDPGEVDAFLKGAQAEWSWGPGNSLKTSQVRHSTVRHPQTGAEVWFNQSDQWHPASLGDETAKALAQIMPADELPQYVTFADGSPIPDAYVLQVRDRGLEHAVDVDWHEGDLLVIDNLLVGHGRRPFTGPRRVLVAMSD
;
A
#
# COMPACT_ATOMS: atom_id res chain seq x y z
N MET A 1 23.69 -16.47 -15.88
CA MET A 1 23.08 -15.42 -15.07
C MET A 1 22.09 -16.13 -14.18
N SER A 2 22.41 -16.36 -12.92
CA SER A 2 21.53 -17.07 -11.99
C SER A 2 20.35 -16.16 -11.68
N ASP A 3 19.15 -16.72 -11.75
CA ASP A 3 17.89 -16.08 -11.35
C ASP A 3 18.05 -15.48 -9.95
N ARG A 4 18.25 -14.16 -9.86
CA ARG A 4 18.28 -13.43 -8.58
C ARG A 4 16.88 -13.18 -8.01
N ASN A 5 15.84 -13.64 -8.69
CA ASN A 5 14.43 -13.53 -8.29
C ASN A 5 13.84 -14.89 -7.88
N GLY A 6 14.50 -15.57 -6.96
CA GLY A 6 14.00 -16.85 -6.46
C GLY A 6 12.83 -16.78 -5.48
N TRP A 7 12.38 -15.56 -5.06
CA TRP A 7 11.25 -15.42 -4.17
C TRP A 7 9.93 -15.32 -4.96
N ALA A 8 8.94 -16.07 -4.49
CA ALA A 8 7.55 -15.98 -4.92
C ALA A 8 6.63 -16.19 -3.71
N PRO A 9 5.39 -15.67 -3.74
CA PRO A 9 4.41 -15.95 -2.70
C PRO A 9 4.21 -17.45 -2.51
N PHE A 10 4.06 -17.91 -1.28
CA PHE A 10 3.74 -19.28 -0.97
C PHE A 10 2.28 -19.55 -1.35
N GLU A 11 2.03 -20.51 -2.24
CA GLU A 11 0.69 -20.88 -2.65
C GLU A 11 0.18 -22.07 -1.82
N VAL A 12 -1.08 -21.99 -1.38
CA VAL A 12 -1.80 -23.06 -0.68
C VAL A 12 -3.11 -23.32 -1.43
N THR A 13 -3.30 -24.59 -1.81
CA THR A 13 -4.53 -25.07 -2.49
C THR A 13 -5.24 -26.11 -1.62
N PRO A 14 -6.54 -26.40 -1.85
CA PRO A 14 -7.23 -27.48 -1.18
C PRO A 14 -6.52 -28.84 -1.35
N GLY A 15 -5.89 -29.07 -2.52
CA GLY A 15 -5.13 -30.31 -2.79
C GLY A 15 -3.91 -30.46 -1.89
N ASP A 16 -3.20 -29.36 -1.56
CA ASP A 16 -2.01 -29.39 -0.70
C ASP A 16 -2.35 -29.79 0.75
N ILE A 17 -3.58 -29.51 1.17
CA ILE A 17 -4.06 -29.79 2.54
C ILE A 17 -4.98 -31.01 2.60
N GLY A 18 -5.20 -31.72 1.48
CA GLY A 18 -6.04 -32.92 1.43
C GLY A 18 -7.53 -32.65 1.70
N ALA A 19 -8.02 -31.45 1.39
CA ALA A 19 -9.39 -31.01 1.65
C ALA A 19 -10.17 -30.79 0.34
N GLU A 20 -11.51 -30.78 0.44
CA GLU A 20 -12.37 -30.29 -0.63
C GLU A 20 -12.37 -28.76 -0.66
N ALA A 21 -12.65 -28.18 -1.84
CA ALA A 21 -12.70 -26.73 -2.00
C ALA A 21 -13.90 -26.13 -1.24
N GLY A 22 -13.66 -25.20 -0.36
CA GLY A 22 -14.68 -24.50 0.43
C GLY A 22 -14.07 -23.55 1.45
N PRO A 23 -14.83 -22.54 1.91
CA PRO A 23 -14.35 -21.61 2.94
C PRO A 23 -14.10 -22.30 4.28
N GLU A 24 -14.88 -23.36 4.61
CA GLU A 24 -14.72 -24.13 5.86
C GLU A 24 -13.36 -24.81 5.92
N ALA A 25 -12.92 -25.41 4.80
CA ALA A 25 -11.62 -26.06 4.72
C ALA A 25 -10.47 -25.05 4.90
N LEU A 26 -10.63 -23.85 4.35
CA LEU A 26 -9.65 -22.78 4.56
C LEU A 26 -9.62 -22.31 6.01
N VAL A 27 -10.78 -22.14 6.65
CA VAL A 27 -10.87 -21.77 8.07
C VAL A 27 -10.20 -22.81 8.96
N GLU A 28 -10.48 -24.11 8.74
CA GLU A 28 -9.88 -25.21 9.48
C GLU A 28 -8.36 -25.27 9.31
N TYR A 29 -7.88 -25.05 8.09
CA TYR A 29 -6.46 -24.94 7.81
C TYR A 29 -5.84 -23.75 8.58
N LEU A 30 -6.43 -22.57 8.51
CA LEU A 30 -5.91 -21.37 9.18
C LEU A 30 -5.88 -21.50 10.71
N ASP A 31 -6.84 -22.21 11.29
CA ASP A 31 -6.87 -22.50 12.75
C ASP A 31 -5.67 -23.38 13.19
N SER A 32 -5.05 -24.12 12.28
CA SER A 32 -3.94 -25.06 12.57
C SER A 32 -2.58 -24.67 12.00
N ALA A 33 -2.53 -23.84 10.95
CA ALA A 33 -1.35 -23.65 10.09
C ALA A 33 -0.22 -22.78 10.66
N GLY A 34 -0.43 -22.06 11.78
CA GLY A 34 0.57 -21.12 12.29
C GLY A 34 0.90 -20.02 11.28
N LEU A 35 -0.11 -19.32 10.77
CA LEU A 35 0.00 -18.31 9.71
C LEU A 35 1.08 -17.26 9.99
N ASP A 36 1.24 -16.82 11.24
CA ASP A 36 2.23 -15.79 11.61
C ASP A 36 3.64 -16.25 11.29
N ALA A 37 3.99 -17.48 11.68
CA ALA A 37 5.31 -18.04 11.39
C ALA A 37 5.51 -18.26 9.87
N THR A 38 4.45 -18.60 9.17
CA THR A 38 4.47 -18.75 7.70
C THR A 38 4.71 -17.41 7.02
N LEU A 39 4.01 -16.34 7.41
CA LEU A 39 4.20 -15.00 6.85
C LEU A 39 5.60 -14.44 7.12
N VAL A 40 6.16 -14.68 8.31
CA VAL A 40 7.53 -14.25 8.59
C VAL A 40 8.55 -14.96 7.69
N ARG A 41 8.33 -16.22 7.36
CA ARG A 41 9.22 -17.02 6.52
C ARG A 41 9.01 -16.76 5.03
N GLU A 42 7.74 -16.77 4.59
CA GLU A 42 7.36 -16.72 3.17
C GLU A 42 7.03 -15.29 2.72
N LYS A 43 6.77 -14.36 3.64
CA LYS A 43 6.43 -12.94 3.43
C LYS A 43 5.05 -12.70 2.82
N ALA A 44 4.57 -13.60 1.97
CA ALA A 44 3.25 -13.57 1.35
C ALA A 44 2.70 -14.98 1.14
N VAL A 45 1.37 -15.14 1.28
CA VAL A 45 0.66 -16.40 1.07
C VAL A 45 -0.54 -16.16 0.17
N VAL A 46 -0.67 -16.97 -0.89
CA VAL A 46 -1.84 -17.00 -1.77
C VAL A 46 -2.66 -18.24 -1.45
N PHE A 47 -3.92 -18.07 -1.10
CA PHE A 47 -4.91 -19.15 -0.96
C PHE A 47 -5.72 -19.23 -2.24
N ARG A 48 -5.49 -20.28 -3.01
CA ARG A 48 -6.03 -20.43 -4.36
C ARG A 48 -6.98 -21.62 -4.46
N GLY A 49 -8.10 -21.42 -5.16
CA GLY A 49 -9.02 -22.52 -5.47
C GLY A 49 -9.95 -22.94 -4.33
N PHE A 50 -9.93 -22.28 -3.17
CA PHE A 50 -10.87 -22.54 -2.08
C PHE A 50 -12.28 -22.05 -2.40
N LYS A 51 -12.46 -21.22 -3.43
CA LYS A 51 -13.78 -20.73 -3.89
C LYS A 51 -14.56 -20.04 -2.78
N VAL A 52 -13.88 -19.24 -1.97
CA VAL A 52 -14.51 -18.47 -0.89
C VAL A 52 -15.51 -17.49 -1.51
N PRO A 53 -16.82 -17.59 -1.21
CA PRO A 53 -17.79 -16.62 -1.71
C PRO A 53 -17.73 -15.32 -0.87
N ALA A 54 -18.23 -14.21 -1.44
CA ALA A 54 -18.15 -12.92 -0.77
C ALA A 54 -18.89 -12.87 0.59
N ASP A 55 -19.98 -13.60 0.73
CA ASP A 55 -20.75 -13.75 1.97
C ASP A 55 -20.10 -14.71 2.99
N GLY A 56 -19.16 -15.54 2.54
CA GLY A 56 -18.33 -16.42 3.38
C GLY A 56 -16.97 -15.83 3.76
N LEU A 57 -16.69 -14.57 3.40
CA LEU A 57 -15.37 -13.96 3.56
C LEU A 57 -15.03 -13.60 5.01
N ASP A 58 -16.00 -13.12 5.81
CA ASP A 58 -15.74 -12.63 7.17
C ASP A 58 -15.09 -13.67 8.10
N PRO A 59 -15.54 -14.93 8.17
CA PRO A 59 -14.88 -15.95 9.00
C PRO A 59 -13.43 -16.23 8.60
N VAL A 60 -13.10 -16.13 7.32
CA VAL A 60 -11.73 -16.28 6.81
C VAL A 60 -10.89 -15.07 7.21
N LEU A 61 -11.40 -13.85 7.00
CA LEU A 61 -10.69 -12.62 7.38
C LEU A 61 -10.42 -12.54 8.89
N ASP A 62 -11.31 -13.06 9.73
CA ASP A 62 -11.12 -13.08 11.20
C ASP A 62 -9.91 -13.93 11.62
N ARG A 63 -9.53 -14.96 10.82
CA ARG A 63 -8.33 -15.78 11.04
C ARG A 63 -7.09 -15.14 10.44
N LEU A 64 -7.23 -14.53 9.26
CA LEU A 64 -6.13 -13.87 8.58
C LEU A 64 -5.70 -12.59 9.29
N LEU A 65 -6.67 -11.84 9.83
CA LEU A 65 -6.53 -10.50 10.38
C LEU A 65 -7.25 -10.42 11.75
N PRO A 66 -6.58 -10.78 12.84
CA PRO A 66 -7.22 -10.86 14.18
C PRO A 66 -7.86 -9.56 14.66
N ARG A 67 -7.33 -8.41 14.25
CA ARG A 67 -7.85 -7.07 14.56
C ARG A 67 -7.90 -6.23 13.30
N ARG A 68 -9.03 -6.26 12.61
CA ARG A 68 -9.23 -5.46 11.40
C ARG A 68 -9.25 -3.96 11.70
N LEU A 69 -8.36 -3.22 11.07
CA LEU A 69 -8.23 -1.77 11.21
C LEU A 69 -9.19 -1.02 10.29
N ALA A 70 -9.68 0.13 10.76
CA ALA A 70 -10.35 1.10 9.89
C ALA A 70 -9.30 1.85 9.04
N TYR A 71 -9.67 2.20 7.79
CA TYR A 71 -8.82 2.97 6.88
C TYR A 71 -8.98 4.47 7.11
N VAL A 72 -8.62 4.94 8.29
CA VAL A 72 -8.62 6.36 8.65
C VAL A 72 -7.30 7.00 8.23
N HIS A 73 -7.33 8.25 7.78
CA HIS A 73 -6.15 8.98 7.25
C HIS A 73 -5.55 8.34 5.99
N GLY A 74 -6.31 7.49 5.32
CA GLY A 74 -5.89 6.86 4.09
C GLY A 74 -5.86 7.83 2.92
N ASN A 75 -4.79 7.74 2.12
CA ASN A 75 -4.55 8.68 1.02
C ASN A 75 -5.27 8.28 -0.28
N SER A 76 -5.52 6.98 -0.47
CA SER A 76 -6.14 6.45 -1.68
C SER A 76 -7.68 6.46 -1.58
N PRO A 77 -8.41 6.75 -2.68
CA PRO A 77 -9.85 6.59 -2.71
C PRO A 77 -10.22 5.12 -2.60
N ARG A 78 -11.05 4.79 -1.59
CA ARG A 78 -11.57 3.45 -1.33
C ARG A 78 -13.00 3.53 -0.84
N THR A 79 -13.83 2.57 -1.22
CA THR A 79 -15.21 2.44 -0.74
C THR A 79 -15.28 1.36 0.33
N LYS A 80 -15.82 1.68 1.50
CA LYS A 80 -16.08 0.70 2.56
C LYS A 80 -17.23 -0.22 2.14
N VAL A 81 -17.01 -1.51 2.12
CA VAL A 81 -17.99 -2.53 1.67
C VAL A 81 -18.41 -3.49 2.78
N GLY A 82 -17.76 -3.45 3.93
CA GLY A 82 -18.06 -4.33 5.07
C GLY A 82 -17.38 -3.85 6.36
N SER A 83 -17.33 -4.72 7.38
CA SER A 83 -16.66 -4.44 8.66
C SER A 83 -15.14 -4.29 8.47
N ASN A 84 -14.70 -3.05 8.21
CA ASN A 84 -13.30 -2.72 7.90
C ASN A 84 -12.75 -3.50 6.69
N VAL A 85 -13.61 -3.70 5.68
CA VAL A 85 -13.27 -4.22 4.36
C VAL A 85 -13.56 -3.11 3.34
N TYR A 86 -12.60 -2.86 2.45
CA TYR A 86 -12.64 -1.76 1.48
C TYR A 86 -12.40 -2.28 0.06
N THR A 87 -12.84 -1.53 -0.94
CA THR A 87 -12.34 -1.74 -2.30
C THR A 87 -10.82 -1.51 -2.32
N SER A 88 -10.08 -2.22 -3.15
CA SER A 88 -8.70 -1.81 -3.47
C SER A 88 -8.72 -0.43 -4.12
N THR A 89 -7.57 0.27 -4.14
CA THR A 89 -7.47 1.65 -4.64
C THR A 89 -8.22 1.85 -5.96
N GLU A 90 -9.16 2.78 -5.95
CA GLU A 90 -9.94 3.19 -7.12
C GLU A 90 -9.11 4.17 -7.95
N TYR A 91 -8.32 3.64 -8.87
CA TYR A 91 -7.43 4.37 -9.79
C TYR A 91 -7.70 3.91 -11.23
N PRO A 92 -7.59 4.77 -12.25
CA PRO A 92 -7.92 4.39 -13.63
C PRO A 92 -7.24 3.08 -14.03
N GLN A 93 -8.00 2.23 -14.72
CA GLN A 93 -7.62 0.84 -15.00
C GLN A 93 -6.42 0.69 -15.94
N GLU A 94 -6.19 1.68 -16.78
CA GLU A 94 -5.10 1.74 -17.75
C GLU A 94 -3.73 2.06 -17.14
N TYR A 95 -3.67 2.51 -15.88
CA TYR A 95 -2.43 2.87 -15.21
C TYR A 95 -1.96 1.80 -14.23
N THR A 96 -0.66 1.65 -14.13
CA THR A 96 0.00 0.89 -13.07
C THR A 96 -0.07 1.69 -11.76
N ILE A 97 -0.41 1.03 -10.65
CA ILE A 97 -0.09 1.53 -9.32
C ILE A 97 1.29 0.99 -8.97
N SER A 98 2.26 1.87 -8.77
CA SER A 98 3.64 1.50 -8.43
C SER A 98 3.72 0.77 -7.08
N MET A 99 4.86 0.12 -6.84
CA MET A 99 5.07 -0.66 -5.62
C MET A 99 5.08 0.24 -4.40
N HIS A 100 4.40 -0.19 -3.35
CA HIS A 100 4.34 0.54 -2.08
C HIS A 100 4.02 -0.39 -0.91
N ASN A 101 4.38 0.06 0.29
CA ASN A 101 3.93 -0.54 1.53
C ASN A 101 2.77 0.30 2.06
N GLU A 102 1.64 -0.32 2.41
CA GLU A 102 0.42 0.38 2.79
C GLU A 102 0.64 1.33 3.97
N MET A 103 0.22 2.58 3.80
CA MET A 103 0.28 3.64 4.81
C MET A 103 1.69 3.95 5.36
N SER A 104 2.77 3.63 4.62
CA SER A 104 4.15 3.90 5.06
C SER A 104 4.47 5.40 5.22
N TYR A 105 3.62 6.29 4.72
CA TYR A 105 3.66 7.73 4.98
C TYR A 105 3.06 8.11 6.35
N ALA A 106 2.26 7.24 6.97
CA ALA A 106 1.57 7.52 8.22
C ALA A 106 2.43 7.26 9.46
N HIS A 107 1.97 7.73 10.63
CA HIS A 107 2.62 7.46 11.91
C HIS A 107 2.45 6.00 12.36
N ALA A 108 1.28 5.44 12.07
CA ALA A 108 0.97 4.04 12.33
C ALA A 108 0.48 3.40 11.03
N TRP A 109 0.88 2.18 10.80
CA TRP A 109 0.57 1.43 9.59
C TRP A 109 0.14 0.01 9.93
N PRO A 110 -0.64 -0.64 9.04
CA PRO A 110 -0.96 -2.05 9.22
C PRO A 110 0.30 -2.90 9.02
N THR A 111 0.47 -3.92 9.83
CA THR A 111 1.55 -4.89 9.66
C THR A 111 1.17 -5.99 8.67
N ARG A 112 -0.15 -6.20 8.46
CA ARG A 112 -0.67 -7.26 7.59
C ARG A 112 -1.80 -6.75 6.71
N LEU A 113 -1.80 -7.17 5.45
CA LEU A 113 -2.89 -6.94 4.50
C LEU A 113 -3.43 -8.26 4.00
N ALA A 114 -4.74 -8.34 3.83
CA ALA A 114 -5.42 -9.40 3.11
C ALA A 114 -6.18 -8.82 1.92
N PHE A 115 -5.97 -9.40 0.75
CA PHE A 115 -6.69 -9.08 -0.48
C PHE A 115 -7.59 -10.25 -0.83
N TYR A 116 -8.79 -9.95 -1.33
CA TYR A 116 -9.75 -10.96 -1.78
C TYR A 116 -10.27 -10.60 -3.16
N CYS A 117 -10.23 -11.54 -4.10
CA CYS A 117 -10.76 -11.36 -5.44
C CYS A 117 -12.24 -11.68 -5.50
N ALA A 118 -13.08 -10.65 -5.48
CA ALA A 118 -14.53 -10.80 -5.66
C ALA A 118 -14.95 -10.87 -7.13
N VAL A 119 -14.21 -10.23 -8.04
CA VAL A 119 -14.41 -10.30 -9.50
C VAL A 119 -13.04 -10.25 -10.15
N ALA A 120 -12.69 -11.28 -10.88
CA ALA A 120 -11.42 -11.33 -11.61
C ALA A 120 -11.46 -10.41 -12.84
N PRO A 121 -10.32 -9.77 -13.23
CA PRO A 121 -10.26 -8.93 -14.42
C PRO A 121 -10.41 -9.76 -15.70
N GLY A 122 -10.84 -9.09 -16.78
CA GLY A 122 -10.90 -9.72 -18.10
C GLY A 122 -9.51 -10.03 -18.67
N THR A 123 -8.57 -9.09 -18.53
CA THR A 123 -7.15 -9.27 -18.83
C THR A 123 -6.28 -8.43 -17.90
N GLY A 124 -5.08 -8.88 -17.59
CA GLY A 124 -4.14 -8.17 -16.71
C GLY A 124 -4.65 -8.08 -15.27
N GLY A 125 -4.38 -6.97 -14.60
CA GLY A 125 -4.89 -6.67 -13.25
C GLY A 125 -4.27 -7.49 -12.12
N ALA A 126 -3.14 -8.14 -12.37
CA ALA A 126 -2.35 -8.80 -11.35
C ALA A 126 -1.99 -7.82 -10.22
N THR A 127 -1.76 -8.35 -9.03
CA THR A 127 -1.11 -7.64 -7.94
C THR A 127 0.38 -8.00 -7.96
N PRO A 128 1.25 -7.10 -8.45
CA PRO A 128 2.69 -7.30 -8.34
C PRO A 128 3.11 -7.20 -6.88
N LEU A 129 4.03 -8.06 -6.46
CA LEU A 129 4.63 -8.10 -5.13
C LEU A 129 6.13 -8.00 -5.26
N VAL A 130 6.78 -7.21 -4.41
CA VAL A 130 8.24 -7.12 -4.34
C VAL A 130 8.73 -7.39 -2.92
N ASP A 131 9.76 -8.21 -2.80
CA ASP A 131 10.51 -8.34 -1.54
C ASP A 131 11.15 -6.99 -1.19
N ALA A 132 10.72 -6.38 -0.09
CA ALA A 132 11.14 -5.03 0.29
C ALA A 132 12.63 -4.95 0.68
N ALA A 133 13.27 -6.05 1.10
CA ALA A 133 14.71 -6.10 1.31
C ALA A 133 15.45 -6.13 -0.04
N LEU A 134 15.03 -6.99 -0.97
CA LEU A 134 15.58 -7.02 -2.33
C LEU A 134 15.38 -5.67 -3.04
N TRP A 135 14.23 -5.04 -2.86
CA TRP A 135 13.97 -3.71 -3.41
C TRP A 135 15.01 -2.69 -2.91
N LEU A 136 15.24 -2.64 -1.58
CA LEU A 136 16.26 -1.79 -0.98
C LEU A 136 17.67 -2.10 -1.52
N GLU A 137 18.04 -3.38 -1.58
CA GLU A 137 19.35 -3.82 -2.07
C GLU A 137 19.59 -3.49 -3.55
N SER A 138 18.52 -3.42 -4.36
CA SER A 138 18.59 -3.14 -5.79
C SER A 138 18.82 -1.66 -6.14
N LEU A 139 18.63 -0.77 -5.17
CA LEU A 139 18.89 0.67 -5.37
C LEU A 139 20.40 0.93 -5.36
N ASP A 140 20.84 1.90 -6.17
CA ASP A 140 22.22 2.36 -6.17
C ASP A 140 22.61 2.94 -4.79
N ASP A 141 23.88 2.81 -4.41
CA ASP A 141 24.39 3.28 -3.11
C ASP A 141 24.07 4.76 -2.88
N GLU A 142 24.25 5.60 -3.89
CA GLU A 142 23.97 7.03 -3.84
C GLU A 142 22.50 7.30 -3.49
N VAL A 143 21.57 6.54 -4.06
CA VAL A 143 20.14 6.67 -3.77
C VAL A 143 19.82 6.20 -2.35
N ARG A 144 20.37 5.06 -1.92
CA ARG A 144 20.18 4.57 -0.55
C ARG A 144 20.70 5.56 0.49
N GLU A 145 21.88 6.12 0.26
CA GLU A 145 22.50 7.12 1.14
C GLU A 145 21.67 8.42 1.20
N ALA A 146 21.16 8.89 0.05
CA ALA A 146 20.32 10.08 0.00
C ALA A 146 19.03 9.92 0.81
N PHE A 147 18.41 8.73 0.76
CA PHE A 147 17.19 8.44 1.52
C PHE A 147 17.43 8.06 2.99
N ALA A 148 18.67 7.86 3.44
CA ALA A 148 18.98 7.41 4.81
C ALA A 148 18.45 8.36 5.90
N GLY A 149 18.35 9.67 5.62
CA GLY A 149 17.78 10.66 6.53
C GLY A 149 16.26 10.61 6.65
N GLY A 150 15.58 9.85 5.81
CA GLY A 150 14.13 9.78 5.72
C GLY A 150 13.53 10.79 4.73
N VAL A 151 12.22 10.80 4.65
CA VAL A 151 11.43 11.64 3.75
C VAL A 151 10.38 12.43 4.49
N ARG A 152 10.06 13.61 3.97
CA ARG A 152 8.99 14.50 4.47
C ARG A 152 7.82 14.44 3.51
N TYR A 153 6.71 13.95 3.98
CA TYR A 153 5.43 13.94 3.26
C TYR A 153 4.63 15.19 3.61
N THR A 154 4.16 15.90 2.61
CA THR A 154 3.32 17.09 2.76
C THR A 154 2.00 16.89 2.05
N GLN A 155 0.87 17.17 2.72
CA GLN A 155 -0.46 17.20 2.12
C GLN A 155 -1.02 18.62 2.18
N ASN A 156 -1.61 19.07 1.08
CA ASN A 156 -2.39 20.29 1.02
C ASN A 156 -3.86 19.89 0.78
N LEU A 157 -4.64 19.97 1.86
CA LEU A 157 -6.04 19.54 1.89
C LEU A 157 -6.96 20.77 1.85
N HIS A 158 -7.96 20.76 0.98
CA HIS A 158 -8.91 21.86 0.91
C HIS A 158 -10.03 21.74 1.96
N GLY A 159 -10.65 22.85 2.34
CA GLY A 159 -11.78 22.92 3.28
C GLY A 159 -13.15 22.80 2.62
N GLY A 160 -13.26 22.11 1.46
CA GLY A 160 -14.53 21.89 0.74
C GLY A 160 -14.47 22.16 -0.76
N ARG A 161 -13.52 22.99 -1.25
CA ARG A 161 -13.31 23.24 -2.69
C ARG A 161 -11.81 23.36 -2.97
N GLY A 162 -11.31 22.58 -3.92
CA GLY A 162 -9.88 22.59 -4.30
C GLY A 162 -9.48 21.38 -5.10
N LEU A 163 -8.19 21.26 -5.41
CA LEU A 163 -7.60 20.11 -6.03
C LEU A 163 -7.28 19.05 -4.94
N GLY A 164 -7.49 17.79 -5.23
CA GLY A 164 -7.24 16.69 -4.29
C GLY A 164 -8.40 16.42 -3.34
N LYS A 165 -8.10 15.96 -2.12
CA LYS A 165 -9.08 15.65 -1.09
C LYS A 165 -9.33 16.85 -0.16
N SER A 166 -10.51 16.89 0.44
CA SER A 166 -10.77 17.73 1.60
C SER A 166 -10.13 17.11 2.85
N TRP A 167 -9.87 17.94 3.88
CA TRP A 167 -9.44 17.40 5.17
C TRP A 167 -10.57 16.60 5.83
N GLN A 168 -11.84 16.97 5.59
CA GLN A 168 -12.99 16.23 6.09
C GLN A 168 -13.03 14.80 5.55
N ASP A 169 -12.84 14.65 4.24
CA ASP A 169 -12.79 13.31 3.63
C ASP A 169 -11.54 12.51 4.05
N THR A 170 -10.44 13.21 4.35
CA THR A 170 -9.18 12.56 4.73
C THR A 170 -9.24 12.03 6.16
N PHE A 171 -9.83 12.80 7.09
CA PHE A 171 -9.90 12.45 8.50
C PHE A 171 -11.26 11.87 8.92
N GLU A 172 -12.22 11.78 8.00
CA GLU A 172 -13.59 11.28 8.23
C GLU A 172 -14.31 12.03 9.38
N THR A 173 -14.06 13.33 9.51
CA THR A 173 -14.68 14.21 10.53
C THR A 173 -14.84 15.63 10.00
N ASP A 174 -15.81 16.36 10.53
CA ASP A 174 -16.00 17.79 10.32
C ASP A 174 -15.48 18.65 11.48
N ASP A 175 -14.90 18.03 12.52
CA ASP A 175 -14.37 18.72 13.70
C ASP A 175 -12.85 18.96 13.57
N PRO A 176 -12.41 20.23 13.40
CA PRO A 176 -10.97 20.56 13.36
C PRO A 176 -10.22 20.15 14.63
N GLY A 177 -10.91 20.11 15.80
CA GLY A 177 -10.29 19.72 17.06
C GLY A 177 -9.91 18.23 17.09
N GLU A 178 -10.71 17.36 16.46
CA GLU A 178 -10.37 15.95 16.30
C GLU A 178 -9.16 15.77 15.37
N VAL A 179 -9.09 16.58 14.29
CA VAL A 179 -7.96 16.59 13.36
C VAL A 179 -6.68 17.04 14.07
N ASP A 180 -6.74 18.14 14.84
CA ASP A 180 -5.60 18.63 15.62
C ASP A 180 -5.11 17.59 16.63
N ALA A 181 -6.02 16.91 17.32
CA ALA A 181 -5.69 15.84 18.27
C ALA A 181 -5.02 14.65 17.56
N PHE A 182 -5.53 14.25 16.39
CA PHE A 182 -4.94 13.18 15.58
C PHE A 182 -3.53 13.54 15.11
N LEU A 183 -3.34 14.72 14.53
CA LEU A 183 -2.04 15.17 13.99
C LEU A 183 -1.00 15.34 15.10
N LYS A 184 -1.41 15.82 16.27
CA LYS A 184 -0.56 15.88 17.45
C LYS A 184 -0.11 14.47 17.89
N GLY A 185 -1.03 13.52 17.94
CA GLY A 185 -0.71 12.11 18.25
C GLY A 185 0.21 11.47 17.21
N ALA A 186 0.06 11.84 15.94
CA ALA A 186 0.89 11.39 14.83
C ALA A 186 2.25 12.09 14.75
N GLN A 187 2.55 13.05 15.65
CA GLN A 187 3.77 13.85 15.62
C GLN A 187 3.97 14.56 14.26
N ALA A 188 2.89 15.01 13.66
CA ALA A 188 2.89 15.78 12.42
C ALA A 188 2.96 17.29 12.73
N GLU A 189 3.50 18.05 11.80
CA GLU A 189 3.38 19.51 11.75
C GLU A 189 2.13 19.86 10.93
N TRP A 190 1.36 20.88 11.34
CA TRP A 190 0.23 21.32 10.54
C TRP A 190 -0.09 22.79 10.72
N SER A 191 -0.80 23.33 9.74
CA SER A 191 -1.33 24.70 9.79
C SER A 191 -2.64 24.81 9.05
N TRP A 192 -3.60 25.50 9.67
CA TRP A 192 -4.84 25.90 9.03
C TRP A 192 -4.63 27.16 8.20
N GLY A 193 -5.18 27.18 6.99
CA GLY A 193 -5.02 28.26 6.02
C GLY A 193 -6.34 28.88 5.57
N PRO A 194 -6.29 29.79 4.58
CA PRO A 194 -7.47 30.44 4.01
C PRO A 194 -8.46 29.41 3.45
N GLY A 195 -9.78 29.74 3.55
CA GLY A 195 -10.82 28.83 3.08
C GLY A 195 -10.93 27.54 3.86
N ASN A 196 -10.49 27.54 5.12
CA ASN A 196 -10.46 26.36 5.98
C ASN A 196 -9.63 25.22 5.37
N SER A 197 -8.56 25.55 4.66
CA SER A 197 -7.60 24.57 4.14
C SER A 197 -6.66 24.10 5.27
N LEU A 198 -6.09 22.93 5.09
CA LEU A 198 -5.15 22.32 6.03
C LEU A 198 -3.89 21.88 5.30
N LYS A 199 -2.74 22.35 5.72
CA LYS A 199 -1.44 21.82 5.30
C LYS A 199 -0.89 20.94 6.42
N THR A 200 -0.54 19.70 6.12
CA THR A 200 0.12 18.79 7.05
C THR A 200 1.49 18.38 6.53
N SER A 201 2.43 18.15 7.43
CA SER A 201 3.77 17.68 7.09
C SER A 201 4.29 16.71 8.14
N GLN A 202 4.95 15.65 7.72
CA GLN A 202 5.47 14.63 8.62
C GLN A 202 6.73 13.97 8.05
N VAL A 203 7.76 13.83 8.87
CA VAL A 203 8.98 13.11 8.53
C VAL A 203 8.81 11.64 8.90
N ARG A 204 9.18 10.75 7.97
CA ARG A 204 9.16 9.29 8.16
C ARG A 204 10.48 8.68 7.70
N HIS A 205 10.85 7.58 8.31
CA HIS A 205 12.00 6.80 7.84
C HIS A 205 11.72 6.25 6.44
N SER A 206 12.75 6.17 5.62
CA SER A 206 12.66 5.57 4.28
C SER A 206 12.80 4.05 4.33
N THR A 207 13.43 3.54 5.38
CA THR A 207 13.59 2.12 5.67
C THR A 207 13.13 1.82 7.08
N VAL A 208 12.71 0.59 7.33
CA VAL A 208 12.41 0.09 8.67
C VAL A 208 13.09 -1.26 8.88
N ARG A 209 13.32 -1.61 10.14
CA ARG A 209 13.82 -2.94 10.50
C ARG A 209 12.64 -3.81 10.93
N HIS A 210 12.45 -4.92 10.24
CA HIS A 210 11.38 -5.86 10.57
C HIS A 210 11.60 -6.46 11.96
N PRO A 211 10.60 -6.40 12.87
CA PRO A 211 10.80 -6.72 14.30
C PRO A 211 11.16 -8.18 14.57
N GLN A 212 10.72 -9.13 13.74
CA GLN A 212 10.97 -10.55 13.95
C GLN A 212 12.17 -11.07 13.15
N THR A 213 12.35 -10.64 11.90
CA THR A 213 13.46 -11.10 11.05
C THR A 213 14.75 -10.30 11.24
N GLY A 214 14.64 -9.07 11.74
CA GLY A 214 15.75 -8.12 11.80
C GLY A 214 16.18 -7.56 10.44
N ALA A 215 15.53 -7.95 9.34
CA ALA A 215 15.84 -7.44 8.00
C ALA A 215 15.55 -5.94 7.91
N GLU A 216 16.43 -5.19 7.29
CA GLU A 216 16.17 -3.81 6.90
C GLU A 216 15.49 -3.83 5.54
N VAL A 217 14.39 -3.09 5.41
CA VAL A 217 13.53 -3.11 4.24
C VAL A 217 13.21 -1.70 3.78
N TRP A 218 13.03 -1.52 2.47
CA TRP A 218 12.43 -0.31 1.91
C TRP A 218 10.99 -0.17 2.39
N PHE A 219 10.66 1.00 2.96
CA PHE A 219 9.35 1.21 3.56
C PHE A 219 8.92 2.68 3.44
N ASN A 220 8.61 3.11 2.23
CA ASN A 220 8.06 4.45 1.99
C ASN A 220 7.31 4.51 0.65
N GLN A 221 6.65 5.65 0.38
CA GLN A 221 5.84 5.91 -0.81
C GLN A 221 6.32 7.16 -1.54
N SER A 222 7.61 7.48 -1.46
CA SER A 222 8.15 8.71 -2.05
C SER A 222 7.85 8.81 -3.55
N ASP A 223 7.90 7.70 -4.29
CA ASP A 223 7.60 7.67 -5.72
C ASP A 223 6.14 8.04 -6.00
N GLN A 224 5.18 7.62 -5.18
CA GLN A 224 3.76 7.94 -5.38
C GLN A 224 3.40 9.40 -5.03
N TRP A 225 4.21 10.06 -4.21
CA TRP A 225 3.97 11.43 -3.76
C TRP A 225 4.77 12.46 -4.55
N HIS A 226 5.68 12.02 -5.40
CA HIS A 226 6.55 12.89 -6.18
C HIS A 226 5.95 13.19 -7.56
N PRO A 227 6.01 14.44 -8.04
CA PRO A 227 5.45 14.82 -9.36
C PRO A 227 5.99 14.00 -10.55
N ALA A 228 7.25 13.55 -10.50
CA ALA A 228 7.84 12.73 -11.55
C ALA A 228 7.07 11.44 -11.85
N SER A 229 6.32 10.90 -10.88
CA SER A 229 5.50 9.69 -11.07
C SER A 229 4.25 9.90 -11.90
N LEU A 230 3.83 11.15 -12.10
CA LEU A 230 2.68 11.50 -12.93
C LEU A 230 2.97 11.41 -14.43
N GLY A 231 4.23 11.18 -14.81
CA GLY A 231 4.73 11.24 -16.19
C GLY A 231 5.00 12.68 -16.63
N ASP A 232 5.95 12.83 -17.57
CA ASP A 232 6.52 14.12 -17.97
C ASP A 232 5.49 15.18 -18.37
N GLU A 233 4.49 14.81 -19.16
CA GLU A 233 3.48 15.76 -19.67
C GLU A 233 2.58 16.28 -18.55
N THR A 234 2.14 15.41 -17.64
CA THR A 234 1.28 15.80 -16.51
C THR A 234 2.07 16.60 -15.48
N ALA A 235 3.30 16.17 -15.16
CA ALA A 235 4.18 16.88 -14.25
C ALA A 235 4.50 18.31 -14.75
N LYS A 236 4.81 18.45 -16.04
CA LYS A 236 5.05 19.75 -16.69
C LYS A 236 3.80 20.64 -16.67
N ALA A 237 2.62 20.06 -16.97
CA ALA A 237 1.37 20.81 -16.95
C ALA A 237 1.05 21.34 -15.54
N LEU A 238 1.24 20.51 -14.51
CA LEU A 238 1.03 20.91 -13.13
C LEU A 238 2.02 21.98 -12.67
N ALA A 239 3.29 21.84 -13.02
CA ALA A 239 4.34 22.83 -12.70
C ALA A 239 4.10 24.22 -13.31
N GLN A 240 3.29 24.32 -14.40
CA GLN A 240 2.86 25.60 -14.98
C GLN A 240 1.72 26.26 -14.21
N ILE A 241 0.98 25.49 -13.44
CA ILE A 241 -0.24 25.97 -12.74
C ILE A 241 0.08 26.35 -11.30
N MET A 242 0.93 25.55 -10.61
CA MET A 242 1.24 25.73 -9.20
C MET A 242 2.64 25.23 -8.84
N PRO A 243 3.27 25.79 -7.79
CA PRO A 243 4.50 25.24 -7.20
C PRO A 243 4.30 23.80 -6.70
N ALA A 244 5.38 23.00 -6.73
CA ALA A 244 5.32 21.60 -6.33
C ALA A 244 4.87 21.41 -4.89
N ASP A 245 5.27 22.30 -3.98
CA ASP A 245 4.92 22.26 -2.55
C ASP A 245 3.47 22.70 -2.26
N GLU A 246 2.74 23.17 -3.27
CA GLU A 246 1.30 23.45 -3.22
C GLU A 246 0.44 22.33 -3.84
N LEU A 247 1.07 21.31 -4.44
CA LEU A 247 0.35 20.13 -4.93
C LEU A 247 -0.40 19.44 -3.77
N PRO A 248 -1.52 18.74 -4.03
CA PRO A 248 -2.26 18.01 -3.00
C PRO A 248 -1.37 17.06 -2.19
N GLN A 249 -0.35 16.52 -2.83
CA GLN A 249 0.65 15.63 -2.25
C GLN A 249 2.03 16.03 -2.77
N TYR A 250 2.98 16.09 -1.85
CA TYR A 250 4.36 16.43 -2.16
C TYR A 250 5.31 15.75 -1.20
N VAL A 251 6.50 15.39 -1.67
CA VAL A 251 7.54 14.74 -0.88
C VAL A 251 8.90 15.40 -1.11
N THR A 252 9.67 15.51 -0.05
CA THR A 252 11.08 15.95 -0.05
C THR A 252 11.92 15.00 0.80
N PHE A 253 13.23 15.17 0.80
CA PHE A 253 14.03 14.61 1.89
C PHE A 253 13.61 15.19 3.23
N ALA A 254 13.99 14.53 4.33
CA ALA A 254 13.59 14.93 5.69
C ALA A 254 13.96 16.38 6.04
N ASP A 255 15.08 16.88 5.51
CA ASP A 255 15.57 18.25 5.71
C ASP A 255 14.84 19.31 4.85
N GLY A 256 13.92 18.88 3.99
CA GLY A 256 13.15 19.74 3.09
C GLY A 256 13.81 19.96 1.72
N SER A 257 14.99 19.43 1.47
CA SER A 257 15.62 19.51 0.14
C SER A 257 14.85 18.64 -0.87
N PRO A 258 14.77 19.06 -2.15
CA PRO A 258 14.02 18.33 -3.16
C PRO A 258 14.69 16.98 -3.48
N ILE A 259 13.86 15.96 -3.70
CA ILE A 259 14.34 14.67 -4.19
C ILE A 259 14.53 14.77 -5.70
N PRO A 260 15.69 14.40 -6.26
CA PRO A 260 15.89 14.36 -7.70
C PRO A 260 14.93 13.39 -8.39
N ASP A 261 14.33 13.79 -9.53
CA ASP A 261 13.44 12.94 -10.34
C ASP A 261 14.05 11.56 -10.62
N ALA A 262 15.35 11.53 -10.97
CA ALA A 262 16.07 10.29 -11.27
C ALA A 262 16.06 9.29 -10.11
N TYR A 263 16.11 9.76 -8.85
CA TYR A 263 16.10 8.89 -7.68
C TYR A 263 14.72 8.27 -7.47
N VAL A 264 13.68 9.09 -7.60
CA VAL A 264 12.29 8.64 -7.50
C VAL A 264 11.95 7.62 -8.59
N LEU A 265 12.37 7.91 -9.82
CA LEU A 265 12.16 7.00 -10.96
C LEU A 265 12.94 5.69 -10.77
N GLN A 266 14.16 5.74 -10.24
CA GLN A 266 14.92 4.52 -9.91
C GLN A 266 14.19 3.68 -8.85
N VAL A 267 13.71 4.30 -7.76
CA VAL A 267 12.93 3.61 -6.72
C VAL A 267 11.73 2.89 -7.33
N ARG A 268 10.93 3.59 -8.15
CA ARG A 268 9.77 3.02 -8.83
C ARG A 268 10.17 1.86 -9.75
N ASP A 269 11.14 2.08 -10.61
CA ASP A 269 11.51 1.13 -11.66
C ASP A 269 12.14 -0.13 -11.07
N ARG A 270 12.97 -0.02 -10.04
CA ARG A 270 13.54 -1.17 -9.33
C ARG A 270 12.47 -2.00 -8.61
N GLY A 271 11.49 -1.35 -7.97
CA GLY A 271 10.36 -2.06 -7.39
C GLY A 271 9.56 -2.86 -8.41
N LEU A 272 9.31 -2.28 -9.59
CA LEU A 272 8.58 -2.95 -10.68
C LEU A 272 9.41 -4.04 -11.38
N GLU A 273 10.73 -3.86 -11.51
CA GLU A 273 11.68 -4.82 -12.12
C GLU A 273 11.77 -6.12 -11.32
N HIS A 274 11.76 -6.01 -10.00
CA HIS A 274 11.88 -7.15 -9.08
C HIS A 274 10.54 -7.73 -8.63
N ALA A 275 9.43 -7.22 -9.17
CA ALA A 275 8.11 -7.67 -8.78
C ALA A 275 7.73 -9.02 -9.41
N VAL A 276 7.03 -9.84 -8.62
CA VAL A 276 6.37 -11.07 -9.05
C VAL A 276 4.87 -10.82 -9.11
N ASP A 277 4.24 -11.10 -10.23
CA ASP A 277 2.82 -10.86 -10.44
C ASP A 277 1.96 -12.00 -9.86
N VAL A 278 0.98 -11.65 -9.04
CA VAL A 278 -0.07 -12.56 -8.58
C VAL A 278 -1.32 -12.32 -9.40
N ASP A 279 -1.61 -13.25 -10.33
CA ASP A 279 -2.85 -13.24 -11.09
C ASP A 279 -4.04 -13.64 -10.22
N TRP A 280 -5.22 -13.10 -10.55
CA TRP A 280 -6.43 -13.28 -9.77
C TRP A 280 -7.42 -14.24 -10.40
N HIS A 281 -7.95 -15.16 -9.58
CA HIS A 281 -9.19 -15.90 -9.86
C HIS A 281 -10.23 -15.54 -8.78
N GLU A 282 -11.52 -15.63 -9.13
CA GLU A 282 -12.58 -15.34 -8.16
C GLU A 282 -12.51 -16.27 -6.97
N GLY A 283 -12.62 -15.72 -5.76
CA GLY A 283 -12.50 -16.44 -4.50
C GLY A 283 -11.07 -16.66 -4.00
N ASP A 284 -10.03 -16.19 -4.75
CA ASP A 284 -8.66 -16.23 -4.25
C ASP A 284 -8.43 -15.18 -3.16
N LEU A 285 -7.55 -15.51 -2.20
CA LEU A 285 -7.05 -14.56 -1.19
C LEU A 285 -5.53 -14.48 -1.26
N LEU A 286 -5.01 -13.29 -1.00
CA LEU A 286 -3.59 -13.02 -0.82
C LEU A 286 -3.40 -12.33 0.52
N VAL A 287 -2.47 -12.84 1.33
CA VAL A 287 -2.07 -12.21 2.59
C VAL A 287 -0.59 -11.88 2.52
N ILE A 288 -0.24 -10.65 2.90
CA ILE A 288 1.15 -10.19 2.91
C ILE A 288 1.53 -9.61 4.26
N ASP A 289 2.80 -9.78 4.63
CA ASP A 289 3.46 -8.94 5.62
C ASP A 289 3.79 -7.59 4.96
N ASN A 290 3.17 -6.52 5.44
CA ASN A 290 3.27 -5.20 4.83
C ASN A 290 4.66 -4.55 4.99
N LEU A 291 5.49 -5.03 5.91
CA LEU A 291 6.86 -4.54 6.04
C LEU A 291 7.80 -5.27 5.08
N LEU A 292 7.60 -6.58 4.93
CA LEU A 292 8.47 -7.43 4.11
C LEU A 292 8.15 -7.37 2.61
N VAL A 293 6.92 -6.93 2.25
CA VAL A 293 6.43 -6.97 0.86
C VAL A 293 5.81 -5.65 0.46
N GLY A 294 6.37 -5.03 -0.58
CA GLY A 294 5.69 -3.97 -1.32
C GLY A 294 4.71 -4.57 -2.33
N HIS A 295 3.60 -3.88 -2.58
CA HIS A 295 2.58 -4.32 -3.54
C HIS A 295 2.13 -3.19 -4.46
N GLY A 296 1.49 -3.55 -5.58
CA GLY A 296 0.99 -2.60 -6.56
C GLY A 296 -0.20 -3.16 -7.34
N ARG A 297 -0.47 -2.58 -8.53
CA ARG A 297 -1.51 -3.08 -9.43
C ARG A 297 -1.07 -2.92 -10.88
N ARG A 298 -1.15 -3.99 -11.66
CA ARG A 298 -0.96 -3.93 -13.11
C ARG A 298 -2.20 -3.36 -13.79
N PRO A 299 -2.07 -2.72 -14.97
CA PRO A 299 -3.20 -2.33 -15.80
C PRO A 299 -4.12 -3.51 -16.12
N PHE A 300 -5.40 -3.24 -16.35
CA PHE A 300 -6.37 -4.28 -16.63
C PHE A 300 -7.48 -3.82 -17.57
N THR A 301 -8.26 -4.77 -18.07
CA THR A 301 -9.49 -4.52 -18.82
C THR A 301 -10.66 -5.29 -18.22
N GLY A 302 -11.87 -4.80 -18.48
CA GLY A 302 -13.09 -5.41 -17.96
C GLY A 302 -13.32 -5.09 -16.46
N PRO A 303 -14.37 -5.70 -15.87
CA PRO A 303 -14.64 -5.52 -14.45
C PRO A 303 -13.52 -6.16 -13.62
N ARG A 304 -13.13 -5.49 -12.52
CA ARG A 304 -12.21 -6.03 -11.52
C ARG A 304 -12.66 -5.54 -10.15
N ARG A 305 -12.83 -6.47 -9.23
CA ARG A 305 -13.14 -6.12 -7.84
C ARG A 305 -12.28 -6.94 -6.89
N VAL A 306 -11.21 -6.34 -6.42
CA VAL A 306 -10.38 -6.86 -5.34
C VAL A 306 -10.67 -6.04 -4.10
N LEU A 307 -10.99 -6.71 -3.01
CA LEU A 307 -11.22 -6.12 -1.69
C LEU A 307 -9.94 -6.19 -0.88
N VAL A 308 -9.77 -5.27 0.06
CA VAL A 308 -8.64 -5.23 0.98
C VAL A 308 -9.12 -5.03 2.41
N ALA A 309 -8.50 -5.74 3.32
CA ALA A 309 -8.62 -5.54 4.76
C ALA A 309 -7.23 -5.55 5.40
N MET A 310 -7.10 -4.91 6.56
CA MET A 310 -5.82 -4.62 7.19
C MET A 310 -5.87 -4.98 8.67
N SER A 311 -4.71 -5.37 9.22
CA SER A 311 -4.52 -5.64 10.66
C SER A 311 -3.15 -5.13 11.12
N ASP A 312 -3.02 -4.87 12.42
CA ASP A 312 -1.76 -4.62 13.13
C ASP A 312 -1.19 -5.89 13.79
#